data_cecf590e7868a47fc75780492bfe3655
#
_entry.id   cecf590e7868a47fc75780492bfe3655
#
_cell.length_a   1.000
_cell.length_b   1.000
_cell.length_c   1.000
_cell.angle_alpha   90.00
_cell.angle_beta   90.00
_cell.angle_gamma   90.00
#
_symmetry.space_group_name_H-M   'P 1'
#
loop_
_entity.id
_entity.type
_entity.pdbx_description
1 polymer ?
#
loop_
_entity_poly.entity_id
_entity_poly.type
_entity_poly.pdbx_seq_one_letter_code
_entity_poly.pdbx_strand_id
1 'polypeptide(L)'
;VNEQVIEKMFLLYAESMADMEGEFKNRDEMEASYAAFLKEFIENPKQMVFVETVEKQWVCGLRAVESEPGKWFFEAVETMPGQRNRGYGKKLIRHVTEFLKGIGAKKIDCIIVKSNLSSIKMHSDCGFKETKEPPVNCWGELEEGRILFRLEI
;
A
#
# COMPACT_ATOMS: atom_id res chain seq x y z
N VAL A 1 -1.19 18.71 2.11
CA VAL A 1 -2.19 17.71 2.55
C VAL A 1 -3.21 18.42 3.43
N ASN A 2 -4.46 18.40 3.00
CA ASN A 2 -5.56 19.05 3.72
C ASN A 2 -6.47 18.01 4.42
N GLU A 3 -7.40 18.52 5.24
CA GLU A 3 -8.33 17.66 5.98
C GLU A 3 -9.17 16.75 5.09
N GLN A 4 -9.56 17.21 3.90
CA GLN A 4 -10.35 16.40 2.96
C GLN A 4 -9.58 15.16 2.48
N VAL A 5 -8.28 15.28 2.23
CA VAL A 5 -7.43 14.14 1.87
C VAL A 5 -7.36 13.15 3.03
N ILE A 6 -7.16 13.64 4.24
CA ILE A 6 -7.09 12.81 5.44
C ILE A 6 -8.42 12.06 5.66
N GLU A 7 -9.55 12.74 5.54
CA GLU A 7 -10.86 12.10 5.67
C GLU A 7 -11.09 11.01 4.64
N LYS A 8 -10.71 11.25 3.38
CA LYS A 8 -10.80 10.24 2.33
C LYS A 8 -9.91 9.04 2.59
N MET A 9 -8.71 9.27 3.13
CA MET A 9 -7.80 8.20 3.53
C MET A 9 -8.37 7.38 4.70
N PHE A 10 -9.00 8.02 5.66
CA PHE A 10 -9.65 7.33 6.77
C PHE A 10 -10.78 6.43 6.28
N LEU A 11 -11.60 6.89 5.35
CA LEU A 11 -12.67 6.08 4.77
C LEU A 11 -12.11 4.89 3.98
N LEU A 12 -11.06 5.12 3.19
CA LEU A 12 -10.43 4.10 2.38
C LEU A 12 -9.80 2.99 3.23
N TYR A 13 -9.10 3.36 4.30
CA TYR A 13 -8.37 2.44 5.18
C TYR A 13 -9.11 2.14 6.50
N ALA A 14 -10.41 2.36 6.56
CA ALA A 14 -11.20 2.21 7.77
C ALA A 14 -11.07 0.83 8.43
N GLU A 15 -11.00 -0.23 7.64
CA GLU A 15 -10.85 -1.60 8.14
C GLU A 15 -9.49 -1.80 8.81
N SER A 16 -8.40 -1.41 8.16
CA SER A 16 -7.05 -1.48 8.74
C SER A 16 -6.92 -0.61 9.99
N MET A 17 -7.55 0.56 10.00
CA MET A 17 -7.56 1.44 11.18
C MET A 17 -8.30 0.79 12.34
N ALA A 18 -9.43 0.13 12.08
CA ALA A 18 -10.17 -0.59 13.11
C ALA A 18 -9.34 -1.72 13.73
N ASP A 19 -8.57 -2.44 12.93
CA ASP A 19 -7.67 -3.50 13.39
C ASP A 19 -6.55 -2.97 14.29
N MET A 20 -6.13 -1.72 14.09
CA MET A 20 -5.06 -1.08 14.88
C MET A 20 -5.56 -0.33 16.12
N GLU A 21 -6.87 -0.13 16.26
CA GLU A 21 -7.44 0.71 17.33
C GLU A 21 -7.01 0.26 18.74
N GLY A 22 -6.88 -1.05 18.95
CA GLY A 22 -6.46 -1.63 20.23
C GLY A 22 -5.02 -1.30 20.65
N GLU A 23 -4.18 -0.81 19.74
CA GLU A 23 -2.81 -0.40 20.04
C GLU A 23 -2.73 1.02 20.62
N PHE A 24 -3.83 1.76 20.63
CA PHE A 24 -3.94 3.13 21.11
C PHE A 24 -4.89 3.23 22.30
N LYS A 25 -4.80 4.33 23.05
CA LYS A 25 -5.69 4.60 24.20
C LYS A 25 -7.15 4.70 23.76
N ASN A 26 -7.40 5.33 22.62
CA ASN A 26 -8.72 5.55 22.08
C ASN A 26 -8.64 5.83 20.57
N ARG A 27 -9.79 5.93 19.95
CA ARG A 27 -9.89 6.20 18.50
C ARG A 27 -9.32 7.55 18.11
N ASP A 28 -9.52 8.59 18.92
CA ASP A 28 -9.03 9.94 18.62
C ASP A 28 -7.50 9.97 18.57
N GLU A 29 -6.82 9.29 19.50
CA GLU A 29 -5.37 9.15 19.50
C GLU A 29 -4.88 8.40 18.25
N MET A 30 -5.55 7.33 17.87
CA MET A 30 -5.25 6.58 16.66
C MET A 30 -5.40 7.44 15.40
N GLU A 31 -6.51 8.14 15.27
CA GLU A 31 -6.77 9.02 14.11
C GLU A 31 -5.75 10.16 14.03
N ALA A 32 -5.40 10.78 15.14
CA ALA A 32 -4.37 11.82 15.19
C ALA A 32 -3.00 11.29 14.77
N SER A 33 -2.62 10.12 15.27
CA SER A 33 -1.36 9.46 14.91
C SER A 33 -1.32 9.10 13.42
N TYR A 34 -2.40 8.56 12.90
CA TYR A 34 -2.48 8.18 11.48
C TYR A 34 -2.49 9.41 10.57
N ALA A 35 -3.18 10.47 10.95
CA ALA A 35 -3.17 11.74 10.20
C ALA A 35 -1.76 12.33 10.12
N ALA A 36 -1.02 12.35 11.23
CA ALA A 36 0.36 12.82 11.28
C ALA A 36 1.27 11.96 10.38
N PHE A 37 1.13 10.64 10.43
CA PHE A 37 1.86 9.71 9.58
C PHE A 37 1.59 9.97 8.09
N LEU A 38 0.33 10.11 7.70
CA LEU A 38 -0.05 10.35 6.30
C LEU A 38 0.51 11.68 5.79
N LYS A 39 0.46 12.71 6.62
CA LYS A 39 0.99 14.03 6.25
C LYS A 39 2.49 13.95 5.97
N GLU A 40 3.24 13.38 6.91
CA GLU A 40 4.68 13.18 6.75
C GLU A 40 4.99 12.30 5.53
N PHE A 41 4.24 11.21 5.35
CA PHE A 41 4.41 10.30 4.23
C PHE A 41 4.24 11.02 2.88
N ILE A 42 3.15 11.76 2.71
CA ILE A 42 2.82 12.40 1.43
C ILE A 42 3.77 13.56 1.12
N GLU A 43 4.30 14.24 2.13
CA GLU A 43 5.26 15.34 1.96
C GLU A 43 6.68 14.86 1.60
N ASN A 44 6.98 13.58 1.77
CA ASN A 44 8.29 13.02 1.40
C ASN A 44 8.35 12.74 -0.11
N PRO A 45 9.33 13.32 -0.85
CA PRO A 45 9.41 13.14 -2.31
C PRO A 45 9.71 11.70 -2.77
N LYS A 46 10.17 10.82 -1.87
CA LYS A 46 10.42 9.40 -2.16
C LYS A 46 9.23 8.52 -1.82
N GLN A 47 8.12 9.11 -1.47
CA GLN A 47 6.90 8.40 -1.05
C GLN A 47 5.71 8.96 -1.81
N MET A 48 4.85 8.06 -2.26
CA MET A 48 3.67 8.43 -3.05
C MET A 48 2.47 7.62 -2.59
N VAL A 49 1.31 8.26 -2.63
CA VAL A 49 0.02 7.60 -2.43
C VAL A 49 -0.73 7.62 -3.75
N PHE A 50 -1.21 6.48 -4.16
CA PHE A 50 -2.01 6.32 -5.37
C PHE A 50 -3.40 5.82 -4.98
N VAL A 51 -4.41 6.31 -5.66
CA VAL A 51 -5.79 5.89 -5.44
C VAL A 51 -6.51 5.63 -6.76
N GLU A 52 -7.37 4.63 -6.74
CA GLU A 52 -8.35 4.41 -7.81
C GLU A 52 -9.67 5.08 -7.39
N THR A 53 -10.28 5.82 -8.30
CA THR A 53 -11.52 6.53 -8.01
C THR A 53 -12.66 6.05 -8.89
N VAL A 54 -13.86 5.96 -8.31
CA VAL A 54 -15.10 5.68 -9.02
C VAL A 54 -16.12 6.73 -8.56
N GLU A 55 -16.67 7.49 -9.49
CA GLU A 55 -17.63 8.56 -9.20
C GLU A 55 -17.14 9.50 -8.07
N LYS A 56 -15.86 9.90 -8.15
CA LYS A 56 -15.18 10.76 -7.19
C LYS A 56 -14.93 10.13 -5.81
N GLN A 57 -15.33 8.88 -5.60
CA GLN A 57 -15.03 8.14 -4.38
C GLN A 57 -13.70 7.40 -4.53
N TRP A 58 -12.87 7.44 -3.51
CA TRP A 58 -11.65 6.65 -3.44
C TRP A 58 -12.01 5.22 -3.02
N VAL A 59 -11.80 4.26 -3.91
CA VAL A 59 -12.21 2.87 -3.70
C VAL A 59 -11.07 1.92 -3.42
N CYS A 60 -9.87 2.27 -3.84
CA CYS A 60 -8.66 1.47 -3.62
C CYS A 60 -7.47 2.38 -3.48
N GLY A 61 -6.55 2.04 -2.59
CA GLY A 61 -5.35 2.82 -2.34
C GLY A 61 -4.10 1.96 -2.28
N LEU A 62 -2.95 2.60 -2.49
CA LEU A 62 -1.64 1.99 -2.45
C LEU A 62 -0.62 3.05 -2.08
N ARG A 63 0.32 2.69 -1.18
CA ARG A 63 1.48 3.52 -0.89
C ARG A 63 2.72 2.93 -1.54
N ALA A 64 3.52 3.78 -2.16
CA ALA A 64 4.77 3.39 -2.80
C ALA A 64 5.94 4.18 -2.20
N VAL A 65 7.02 3.48 -1.87
CA VAL A 65 8.22 4.07 -1.25
C VAL A 65 9.43 3.71 -2.10
N GLU A 66 10.21 4.72 -2.51
CA GLU A 66 11.51 4.48 -3.13
C GLU A 66 12.55 4.26 -2.05
N SER A 67 12.99 3.02 -1.85
CA SER A 67 13.97 2.66 -0.83
C SER A 67 15.41 2.93 -1.27
N GLU A 68 15.67 2.75 -2.56
CA GLU A 68 16.94 3.04 -3.24
C GLU A 68 16.60 3.52 -4.66
N PRO A 69 17.49 4.24 -5.36
CA PRO A 69 17.22 4.68 -6.74
C PRO A 69 16.76 3.51 -7.63
N GLY A 70 15.55 3.61 -8.14
CA GLY A 70 14.94 2.59 -9.00
C GLY A 70 14.34 1.38 -8.28
N LYS A 71 14.48 1.29 -6.97
CA LYS A 71 13.89 0.23 -6.15
C LYS A 71 12.71 0.76 -5.34
N TRP A 72 11.53 0.27 -5.64
CA TRP A 72 10.29 0.67 -4.98
C TRP A 72 9.72 -0.42 -4.10
N PHE A 73 8.93 -0.04 -3.13
CA PHE A 73 8.23 -0.93 -2.24
C PHE A 73 6.76 -0.53 -2.18
N PHE A 74 5.87 -1.49 -2.43
CA PHE A 74 4.43 -1.29 -2.29
C PHE A 74 3.99 -1.70 -0.90
N GLU A 75 3.22 -0.85 -0.25
CA GLU A 75 2.59 -1.18 1.01
C GLU A 75 1.13 -0.72 1.04
N ALA A 76 0.37 -1.27 1.96
CA ALA A 76 -1.01 -0.88 2.23
C ALA A 76 -1.89 -0.85 0.99
N VAL A 77 -1.78 -1.86 0.13
CA VAL A 77 -2.74 -2.04 -0.97
C VAL A 77 -4.06 -2.48 -0.36
N GLU A 78 -5.06 -1.64 -0.42
CA GLU A 78 -6.35 -1.90 0.19
C GLU A 78 -7.50 -1.39 -0.66
N THR A 79 -8.52 -2.22 -0.81
CA THR A 79 -9.79 -1.85 -1.44
C THR A 79 -10.83 -1.66 -0.36
N MET A 80 -11.58 -0.57 -0.44
CA MET A 80 -12.65 -0.25 0.49
C MET A 80 -13.64 -1.42 0.60
N PRO A 81 -14.09 -1.80 1.82
CA PRO A 81 -15.16 -2.77 1.98
C PRO A 81 -16.39 -2.39 1.13
N GLY A 82 -17.02 -3.39 0.49
CA GLY A 82 -18.13 -3.16 -0.43
C GLY A 82 -17.70 -2.87 -1.87
N GLN A 83 -16.43 -2.58 -2.12
CA GLN A 83 -15.88 -2.37 -3.46
C GLN A 83 -14.92 -3.49 -3.89
N ARG A 84 -14.80 -4.53 -3.07
CA ARG A 84 -13.91 -5.68 -3.32
C ARG A 84 -14.46 -6.62 -4.41
N ASN A 85 -13.58 -7.45 -4.95
CA ASN A 85 -13.89 -8.43 -6.00
C ASN A 85 -14.36 -7.80 -7.32
N ARG A 86 -13.96 -6.56 -7.59
CA ARG A 86 -14.25 -5.83 -8.82
C ARG A 86 -13.01 -5.52 -9.66
N GLY A 87 -11.85 -6.03 -9.24
CA GLY A 87 -10.59 -5.84 -9.96
C GLY A 87 -9.87 -4.51 -9.74
N TYR A 88 -10.30 -3.69 -8.80
CA TYR A 88 -9.67 -2.38 -8.53
C TYR A 88 -8.24 -2.49 -8.06
N GLY A 89 -7.92 -3.46 -7.21
CA GLY A 89 -6.56 -3.68 -6.72
C GLY A 89 -5.58 -4.00 -7.85
N LYS A 90 -5.94 -4.93 -8.73
CA LYS A 90 -5.12 -5.27 -9.90
C LYS A 90 -4.94 -4.07 -10.84
N LYS A 91 -6.02 -3.36 -11.10
CA LYS A 91 -6.01 -2.17 -11.96
C LYS A 91 -5.08 -1.12 -11.40
N LEU A 92 -5.17 -0.84 -10.11
CA LEU A 92 -4.31 0.13 -9.44
C LEU A 92 -2.84 -0.30 -9.48
N ILE A 93 -2.53 -1.55 -9.13
CA ILE A 93 -1.16 -2.08 -9.17
C ILE A 93 -0.57 -1.94 -10.58
N ARG A 94 -1.32 -2.28 -11.62
CA ARG A 94 -0.87 -2.17 -13.01
C ARG A 94 -0.61 -0.71 -13.40
N HIS A 95 -1.51 0.20 -13.06
CA HIS A 95 -1.36 1.62 -13.35
C HIS A 95 -0.14 2.22 -12.64
N VAL A 96 0.03 1.90 -11.36
CA VAL A 96 1.18 2.39 -10.57
C VAL A 96 2.49 1.81 -11.10
N THR A 97 2.51 0.53 -11.45
CA THR A 97 3.68 -0.12 -12.06
C THR A 97 4.11 0.59 -13.34
N GLU A 98 3.17 0.88 -14.24
CA GLU A 98 3.46 1.60 -15.47
C GLU A 98 3.97 3.03 -15.22
N PHE A 99 3.36 3.73 -14.27
CA PHE A 99 3.82 5.06 -13.86
C PHE A 99 5.26 5.03 -13.35
N LEU A 100 5.55 4.11 -12.41
CA LEU A 100 6.89 3.98 -11.81
C LEU A 100 7.94 3.56 -12.85
N LYS A 101 7.58 2.66 -13.76
CA LYS A 101 8.42 2.28 -14.88
C LYS A 101 8.81 3.50 -15.73
N GLY A 102 7.85 4.39 -15.99
CA GLY A 102 8.07 5.64 -16.73
C GLY A 102 9.02 6.61 -16.06
N ILE A 103 9.20 6.55 -14.75
CA ILE A 103 10.13 7.38 -13.99
C ILE A 103 11.40 6.64 -13.57
N GLY A 104 11.69 5.47 -14.15
CA GLY A 104 12.96 4.76 -13.99
C GLY A 104 12.97 3.64 -12.96
N ALA A 105 11.83 3.17 -12.48
CA ALA A 105 11.77 2.02 -11.60
C ALA A 105 12.33 0.78 -12.30
N LYS A 106 13.12 -0.01 -11.57
CA LYS A 106 13.73 -1.25 -12.05
C LYS A 106 13.17 -2.47 -11.38
N LYS A 107 12.73 -2.34 -10.15
CA LYS A 107 12.05 -3.41 -9.41
C LYS A 107 11.11 -2.85 -8.36
N ILE A 108 10.10 -3.63 -8.04
CA ILE A 108 9.10 -3.31 -7.02
C ILE A 108 8.96 -4.51 -6.11
N ASP A 109 9.14 -4.29 -4.80
CA ASP A 109 8.94 -5.32 -3.79
C ASP A 109 7.64 -5.06 -3.02
N CYS A 110 7.05 -6.11 -2.50
CA CYS A 110 5.99 -6.03 -1.49
C CYS A 110 6.06 -7.25 -0.58
N ILE A 111 5.46 -7.12 0.60
CA ILE A 111 5.43 -8.20 1.60
C ILE A 111 3.98 -8.60 1.84
N ILE A 112 3.70 -9.90 1.74
CA ILE A 112 2.36 -10.43 1.84
C ILE A 112 2.31 -11.50 2.93
N VAL A 113 1.27 -11.46 3.75
CA VAL A 113 0.98 -12.50 4.76
C VAL A 113 0.74 -13.82 4.05
N LYS A 114 1.38 -14.89 4.50
CA LYS A 114 1.30 -16.24 3.88
C LYS A 114 -0.12 -16.76 3.70
N SER A 115 -1.01 -16.42 4.60
CA SER A 115 -2.42 -16.84 4.56
C SER A 115 -3.30 -15.95 3.68
N ASN A 116 -2.81 -14.82 3.22
CA ASN A 116 -3.57 -13.90 2.38
C ASN A 116 -3.52 -14.32 0.91
N LEU A 117 -4.24 -15.39 0.58
CA LEU A 117 -4.25 -15.97 -0.76
C LEU A 117 -4.82 -15.02 -1.81
N SER A 118 -5.76 -14.19 -1.44
CA SER A 118 -6.35 -13.18 -2.32
C SER A 118 -5.31 -12.15 -2.76
N SER A 119 -4.52 -11.63 -1.82
CA SER A 119 -3.43 -10.68 -2.12
C SER A 119 -2.32 -11.34 -2.94
N ILE A 120 -1.94 -12.57 -2.59
CA ILE A 120 -0.93 -13.33 -3.34
C ILE A 120 -1.37 -13.50 -4.79
N LYS A 121 -2.63 -13.90 -5.02
CA LYS A 121 -3.16 -14.05 -6.38
C LYS A 121 -3.18 -12.72 -7.13
N MET A 122 -3.64 -11.66 -6.50
CA MET A 122 -3.71 -10.32 -7.10
C MET A 122 -2.34 -9.83 -7.56
N HIS A 123 -1.32 -9.95 -6.71
CA HIS A 123 0.05 -9.54 -7.05
C HIS A 123 0.67 -10.47 -8.09
N SER A 124 0.45 -11.79 -7.98
CA SER A 124 0.94 -12.76 -8.96
C SER A 124 0.34 -12.52 -10.35
N ASP A 125 -0.95 -12.18 -10.43
CA ASP A 125 -1.62 -11.82 -11.68
C ASP A 125 -1.03 -10.54 -12.31
N CYS A 126 -0.42 -9.68 -11.51
CA CYS A 126 0.27 -8.46 -11.95
C CYS A 126 1.77 -8.69 -12.25
N GLY A 127 2.25 -9.92 -12.19
CA GLY A 127 3.62 -10.29 -12.54
C GLY A 127 4.59 -10.36 -11.37
N PHE A 128 4.16 -10.13 -10.15
CA PHE A 128 4.99 -10.31 -8.95
C PHE A 128 5.27 -11.79 -8.72
N LYS A 129 6.50 -12.11 -8.31
CA LYS A 129 6.93 -13.48 -8.02
C LYS A 129 7.43 -13.57 -6.58
N GLU A 130 7.14 -14.68 -5.93
CA GLU A 130 7.69 -15.01 -4.63
C GLU A 130 9.20 -15.09 -4.70
N THR A 131 9.89 -14.50 -3.70
CA THR A 131 11.33 -14.63 -3.53
C THR A 131 11.64 -15.53 -2.34
N LYS A 132 12.90 -15.95 -2.24
CA LYS A 132 13.44 -16.65 -1.06
C LYS A 132 14.16 -15.70 -0.12
N GLU A 133 14.13 -14.40 -0.40
CA GLU A 133 14.77 -13.39 0.42
C GLU A 133 13.98 -13.16 1.71
N PRO A 134 14.66 -12.77 2.80
CA PRO A 134 13.97 -12.41 4.05
C PRO A 134 12.98 -11.27 3.80
N PRO A 135 11.78 -11.30 4.41
CA PRO A 135 10.78 -10.25 4.23
C PRO A 135 11.13 -8.98 5.02
N VAL A 136 12.13 -8.26 4.55
CA VAL A 136 12.55 -6.98 5.11
C VAL A 136 11.82 -5.86 4.37
N ASN A 137 11.12 -4.99 5.11
CA ASN A 137 10.35 -3.90 4.54
C ASN A 137 11.24 -2.70 4.13
N CYS A 138 10.62 -1.65 3.59
CA CYS A 138 11.31 -0.46 3.12
C CYS A 138 11.97 0.37 4.24
N TRP A 139 11.67 0.08 5.49
CA TRP A 139 12.28 0.70 6.67
C TRP A 139 13.36 -0.17 7.31
N GLY A 140 13.72 -1.30 6.69
CA GLY A 140 14.74 -2.20 7.19
C GLY A 140 14.28 -3.15 8.29
N GLU A 141 12.97 -3.27 8.52
CA GLU A 141 12.39 -4.14 9.54
C GLU A 141 12.03 -5.51 8.96
N LEU A 142 12.40 -6.58 9.68
CA LEU A 142 12.02 -7.94 9.33
C LEU A 142 10.58 -8.21 9.74
N GLU A 143 9.74 -8.61 8.79
CA GLU A 143 8.34 -8.98 9.03
C GLU A 143 8.20 -10.50 9.03
N GLU A 144 8.51 -11.13 10.16
CA GLU A 144 8.50 -12.59 10.30
C GLU A 144 7.16 -13.22 9.93
N GLY A 145 7.22 -14.41 9.30
CA GLY A 145 6.03 -15.16 8.91
C GLY A 145 5.38 -14.68 7.63
N ARG A 146 6.00 -13.73 6.94
CA ARG A 146 5.51 -13.17 5.67
C ARG A 146 6.44 -13.53 4.53
N ILE A 147 6.04 -13.20 3.31
CA ILE A 147 6.78 -13.51 2.08
C ILE A 147 7.06 -12.22 1.32
N LEU A 148 8.29 -12.06 0.86
CA LEU A 148 8.69 -10.98 -0.04
C LEU A 148 8.40 -11.38 -1.48
N PHE A 149 7.57 -10.60 -2.17
CA PHE A 149 7.28 -10.72 -3.59
C PHE A 149 7.98 -9.60 -4.34
N ARG A 150 8.40 -9.88 -5.57
CA ARG A 150 9.12 -8.92 -6.42
C ARG A 150 8.61 -8.93 -7.85
N LEU A 151 8.47 -7.74 -8.40
CA LEU A 151 8.27 -7.50 -9.81
C LEU A 151 9.57 -6.90 -10.39
N GLU A 152 10.18 -7.61 -11.33
CA GLU A 152 11.29 -7.10 -12.12
C GLU A 152 10.74 -6.33 -13.33
N ILE A 153 11.28 -5.16 -13.60
CA ILE A 153 10.83 -4.31 -14.70
C ILE A 153 11.85 -4.32 -15.85
#